data_30f0daeff87bd37481694173a4140801
#
_entry.id   30f0daeff87bd37481694173a4140801
#
_cell.length_a   1.000
_cell.length_b   1.000
_cell.length_c   1.000
_cell.angle_alpha   90.00
_cell.angle_beta   90.00
_cell.angle_gamma   90.00
#
_symmetry.space_group_name_H-M   'P 1'
#
loop_
_entity.id
_entity.type
_entity.pdbx_description
1 polymer ?
#
loop_
_entity_poly.entity_id
_entity_poly.type
_entity_poly.pdbx_seq_one_letter_code
_entity_poly.pdbx_strand_id
1 'polypeptide(L)'
;MDWRPPGYMLTTNDLVHAIFDKNSDAGKLLVKATLGEIELFAAPKSWNAILWLITNTIKDGGKPIYSGVQLGELKASLPIVWRAD
;
A
#
# COMPACT_ATOMS: atom_id res chain seq x y z
N MET A 1 18.10 1.60 -25.75
CA MET A 1 16.65 1.36 -25.54
C MET A 1 16.39 1.31 -24.05
N ASP A 2 15.62 2.25 -23.55
CA ASP A 2 15.33 2.33 -22.12
C ASP A 2 14.22 1.36 -21.77
N TRP A 3 14.58 0.31 -21.03
CA TRP A 3 13.58 -0.60 -20.52
C TRP A 3 12.84 0.04 -19.36
N ARG A 4 11.53 0.03 -19.41
CA ARG A 4 10.68 0.47 -18.30
C ARG A 4 9.86 -0.70 -17.79
N PRO A 5 9.83 -0.90 -16.47
CA PRO A 5 8.98 -1.94 -15.91
C PRO A 5 7.50 -1.62 -16.17
N PRO A 6 6.66 -2.63 -16.37
CA PRO A 6 5.22 -2.40 -16.51
C PRO A 6 4.65 -1.73 -15.26
N GLY A 7 3.73 -0.79 -15.46
CA GLY A 7 3.08 -0.05 -14.38
C GLY A 7 1.70 -0.60 -14.08
N TYR A 8 1.36 -0.65 -12.80
CA TYR A 8 0.04 -1.10 -12.33
C TYR A 8 -0.54 -0.08 -11.36
N MET A 9 -1.80 0.28 -11.56
CA MET A 9 -2.55 1.14 -10.64
C MET A 9 -3.24 0.25 -9.60
N LEU A 10 -2.95 0.48 -8.33
CA LEU A 10 -3.59 -0.24 -7.23
C LEU A 10 -4.86 0.48 -6.81
N THR A 11 -5.95 -0.26 -6.66
CA THR A 11 -7.17 0.24 -6.05
C THR A 11 -7.00 0.26 -4.53
N THR A 12 -7.94 0.92 -3.84
CA THR A 12 -7.95 0.91 -2.36
C THR A 12 -8.01 -0.53 -1.84
N ASN A 13 -8.82 -1.37 -2.46
CA ASN A 13 -8.95 -2.78 -2.06
C ASN A 13 -7.64 -3.54 -2.25
N ASP A 14 -6.96 -3.30 -3.36
CA ASP A 14 -5.65 -3.92 -3.63
C ASP A 14 -4.62 -3.51 -2.58
N LEU A 15 -4.61 -2.24 -2.17
CA LEU A 15 -3.70 -1.76 -1.13
C LEU A 15 -3.98 -2.42 0.21
N VAL A 16 -5.25 -2.57 0.58
CA VAL A 16 -5.63 -3.25 1.81
C VAL A 16 -5.10 -4.68 1.81
N HIS A 17 -5.32 -5.42 0.73
CA HIS A 17 -4.82 -6.78 0.60
C HIS A 17 -3.30 -6.84 0.62
N ALA A 18 -2.63 -5.93 -0.07
CA ALA A 18 -1.17 -5.90 -0.13
C ALA A 18 -0.53 -5.65 1.24
N ILE A 19 -1.13 -4.76 2.04
CA ILE A 19 -0.58 -4.37 3.34
C ILE A 19 -0.92 -5.40 4.42
N PHE A 20 -2.15 -5.91 4.43
CA PHE A 20 -2.63 -6.78 5.50
C PHE A 20 -2.51 -8.27 5.19
N ASP A 21 -2.30 -8.65 3.93
CA ASP A 21 -2.14 -10.04 3.52
C ASP A 21 -0.99 -10.17 2.51
N LYS A 22 0.19 -10.52 3.01
CA LYS A 22 1.39 -10.66 2.18
C LYS A 22 1.29 -11.81 1.16
N ASN A 23 0.38 -12.74 1.38
CA ASN A 23 0.19 -13.88 0.48
C ASN A 23 -0.85 -13.62 -0.60
N SER A 24 -1.53 -12.46 -0.55
CA SER A 24 -2.46 -12.08 -1.60
C SER A 24 -1.73 -11.77 -2.91
N ASP A 25 -2.48 -11.73 -4.00
CA ASP A 25 -1.91 -11.35 -5.29
C ASP A 25 -1.34 -9.93 -5.24
N ALA A 26 -2.01 -9.00 -4.55
CA ALA A 26 -1.53 -7.64 -4.37
C ALA A 26 -0.23 -7.62 -3.53
N GLY A 27 -0.12 -8.46 -2.51
CA GLY A 27 1.10 -8.59 -1.73
C GLY A 27 2.28 -9.05 -2.56
N LYS A 28 2.04 -9.98 -3.49
CA LYS A 28 3.06 -10.44 -4.43
C LYS A 28 3.50 -9.34 -5.38
N LEU A 29 2.59 -8.45 -5.78
CA LEU A 29 2.94 -7.28 -6.59
C LEU A 29 3.88 -6.35 -5.85
N LEU A 30 3.68 -6.15 -4.54
CA LEU A 30 4.60 -5.36 -3.73
C LEU A 30 6.02 -5.93 -3.74
N VAL A 31 6.15 -7.25 -3.65
CA VAL A 31 7.45 -7.93 -3.70
C VAL A 31 8.12 -7.66 -5.05
N LYS A 32 7.39 -7.82 -6.14
CA LYS A 32 7.91 -7.55 -7.48
C LYS A 32 8.36 -6.11 -7.66
N ALA A 33 7.59 -5.16 -7.12
CA ALA A 33 7.95 -3.75 -7.18
C ALA A 33 9.21 -3.45 -6.37
N THR A 34 9.37 -4.09 -5.22
CA THR A 34 10.57 -3.97 -4.41
C THR A 34 11.81 -4.47 -5.15
N LEU A 35 11.64 -5.51 -5.96
CA LEU A 35 12.72 -6.06 -6.78
C LEU A 35 12.97 -5.25 -8.07
N GLY A 36 12.15 -4.23 -8.33
CA GLY A 36 12.30 -3.41 -9.54
C GLY A 36 11.70 -4.03 -10.80
N GLU A 37 10.96 -5.11 -10.68
CA GLU A 37 10.35 -5.80 -11.83
C GLU A 37 9.12 -5.09 -12.38
N ILE A 38 8.41 -4.35 -11.53
CA ILE A 38 7.22 -3.59 -11.91
C ILE A 38 7.21 -2.25 -11.17
N GLU A 39 6.37 -1.32 -11.66
CA GLU A 39 6.07 -0.06 -10.97
C GLU A 39 4.64 -0.09 -10.46
N LEU A 40 4.44 0.35 -9.23
CA LEU A 40 3.11 0.44 -8.64
C LEU A 40 2.72 1.89 -8.42
N PHE A 41 1.48 2.22 -8.73
CA PHE A 41 0.90 3.55 -8.56
C PHE A 41 -0.38 3.46 -7.73
N ALA A 42 -0.62 4.46 -6.91
CA ALA A 42 -1.87 4.55 -6.15
C ALA A 42 -2.22 6.00 -5.91
N ALA A 43 -3.52 6.27 -5.74
CA ALA A 43 -3.99 7.61 -5.40
C ALA A 43 -3.78 7.89 -3.91
N PRO A 44 -3.38 9.11 -3.51
CA PRO A 44 -3.24 9.47 -2.09
C PRO A 44 -4.51 9.23 -1.28
N LYS A 45 -5.68 9.40 -1.88
CA LYS A 45 -6.97 9.12 -1.20
C LYS A 45 -7.11 7.66 -0.79
N SER A 46 -6.47 6.73 -1.50
CA SER A 46 -6.49 5.32 -1.14
C SER A 46 -5.75 5.07 0.17
N TRP A 47 -4.66 5.80 0.42
CA TRP A 47 -3.96 5.76 1.69
C TRP A 47 -4.84 6.27 2.84
N ASN A 48 -5.58 7.35 2.60
CA ASN A 48 -6.49 7.89 3.60
C ASN A 48 -7.57 6.88 3.99
N ALA A 49 -8.07 6.10 3.03
CA ALA A 49 -9.02 5.02 3.30
C ALA A 49 -8.40 3.95 4.20
N ILE A 50 -7.14 3.61 4.01
CA ILE A 50 -6.42 2.66 4.86
C ILE A 50 -6.29 3.20 6.28
N LEU A 51 -5.95 4.47 6.43
CA LEU A 51 -5.87 5.12 7.75
C LEU A 51 -7.23 5.05 8.47
N TRP A 52 -8.32 5.28 7.74
CA TRP A 52 -9.66 5.20 8.28
C TRP A 52 -9.98 3.77 8.77
N LEU A 53 -9.64 2.76 7.99
CA LEU A 53 -9.85 1.35 8.36
C LEU A 53 -9.09 0.99 9.64
N ILE A 54 -7.84 1.41 9.74
CA ILE A 54 -7.01 1.18 10.93
C ILE A 54 -7.63 1.87 12.15
N THR A 55 -8.08 3.11 12.00
CA THR A 55 -8.72 3.87 13.07
C THR A 55 -9.99 3.18 13.54
N ASN A 56 -10.82 2.66 12.64
CA ASN A 56 -12.03 1.96 13.00
C ASN A 56 -11.75 0.64 13.72
N THR A 57 -10.70 -0.07 13.34
CA THR A 57 -10.27 -1.28 14.04
C THR A 57 -9.91 -0.95 15.50
N ILE A 58 -9.28 0.18 15.74
CA ILE A 58 -8.97 0.65 17.11
C ILE A 58 -10.26 0.93 17.89
N LYS A 59 -11.24 1.59 17.26
CA LYS A 59 -12.52 1.90 17.90
C LYS A 59 -13.30 0.67 18.31
N ASP A 60 -13.17 -0.42 17.57
CA ASP A 60 -13.83 -1.68 17.88
C ASP A 60 -13.11 -2.48 18.98
N GLY A 61 -12.15 -1.86 19.66
CA GLY A 61 -11.42 -2.48 20.76
C GLY A 61 -10.22 -3.29 20.32
N GLY A 62 -9.87 -3.24 19.04
CA GLY A 62 -8.65 -3.85 18.53
C GLY A 62 -7.42 -3.07 18.98
N LYS A 63 -6.29 -3.77 19.16
CA LYS A 63 -5.03 -3.10 19.41
C LYS A 63 -4.53 -2.44 18.12
N PRO A 64 -4.04 -1.20 18.18
CA PRO A 64 -3.46 -0.58 16.99
C PRO A 64 -2.26 -1.40 16.51
N ILE A 65 -2.29 -1.81 15.25
CA ILE A 65 -1.18 -2.55 14.63
C ILE A 65 0.01 -1.62 14.43
N TYR A 66 -0.30 -0.34 14.13
CA TYR A 66 0.72 0.68 13.87
C TYR A 66 0.42 1.95 14.65
N SER A 67 1.46 2.58 15.18
CA SER A 67 1.37 3.95 15.69
C SER A 67 1.31 4.93 14.50
N GLY A 68 0.98 6.20 14.76
CA GLY A 68 0.97 7.22 13.73
C GLY A 68 2.33 7.38 13.04
N VAL A 69 3.42 7.27 13.79
CA VAL A 69 4.78 7.33 13.24
C VAL A 69 5.05 6.11 12.36
N GLN A 70 4.67 4.92 12.82
CA GLN A 70 4.84 3.70 12.04
C GLN A 70 4.05 3.71 10.75
N LEU A 71 2.86 4.31 10.73
CA LEU A 71 2.06 4.45 9.51
C LEU A 71 2.75 5.35 8.49
N GLY A 72 3.36 6.45 8.93
CA GLY A 72 4.14 7.32 8.06
C GLY A 72 5.36 6.61 7.49
N GLU A 73 6.06 5.85 8.29
CA GLU A 73 7.20 5.05 7.87
C GLU A 73 6.79 3.95 6.90
N LEU A 74 5.67 3.29 7.15
CA LEU A 74 5.14 2.26 6.26
C LEU A 74 4.84 2.84 4.89
N LYS A 75 4.14 3.98 4.83
CA LYS A 75 3.85 4.64 3.56
C LYS A 75 5.13 4.98 2.79
N ALA A 76 6.13 5.52 3.47
CA ALA A 76 7.40 5.89 2.87
C ALA A 76 8.20 4.68 2.39
N SER A 77 8.05 3.52 3.05
CA SER A 77 8.77 2.30 2.69
C SER A 77 8.11 1.50 1.57
N LEU A 78 6.85 1.78 1.26
CA LEU A 78 6.14 1.05 0.20
C LEU A 78 6.69 1.43 -1.17
N PRO A 79 6.93 0.46 -2.07
CA PRO A 79 7.43 0.74 -3.41
C PRO A 79 6.29 1.21 -4.33
N ILE A 80 5.61 2.28 -3.93
CA ILE A 80 4.42 2.80 -4.60
C ILE A 80 4.64 4.27 -4.89
N VAL A 81 4.33 4.68 -6.12
CA VAL A 81 4.30 6.08 -6.52
C VAL A 81 2.89 6.61 -6.26
N TRP A 82 2.78 7.56 -5.35
CA TRP A 82 1.49 8.16 -4.99
C TRP A 82 1.20 9.31 -5.94
N ARG A 83 0.20 9.13 -6.78
CA ARG A 83 -0.21 10.12 -7.78
C ARG A 83 -1.66 10.51 -7.60
N ALA A 84 -1.91 11.81 -7.56
CA ALA A 84 -3.27 12.33 -7.65
C ALA A 84 -3.73 12.22 -9.11
N ASP A 85 -4.95 11.76 -9.28
CA ASP A 85 -5.59 11.74 -10.61
C ASP A 85 -6.06 13.15 -10.97
#